data_f2345bc93b318730a6a22f72af39e874
#
_entry.id   f2345bc93b318730a6a22f72af39e874
#
_cell.length_a   1.000
_cell.length_b   1.000
_cell.length_c   1.000
_cell.angle_alpha   90.00
_cell.angle_beta   90.00
_cell.angle_gamma   90.00
#
_symmetry.space_group_name_H-M   'P 1'
#
loop_
_entity.id
_entity.type
_entity.pdbx_description
1 polymer ?
#
loop_
_entity_poly.entity_id
_entity_poly.type
_entity_poly.pdbx_seq_one_letter_code
_entity_poly.pdbx_strand_id
1 'polypeptide(L)' 'DSLDFETVMSIRPKMEKALSKLTDSQKYVLHLAYYEGFTVSEISQKLNVPLETVRHKIMMALYNLRDFLIKE' A
#
# COMPACT_ATOMS: atom_id res chain seq x y z
N ASP A 1 -18.99 -8.82 -2.67
CA ASP A 1 -18.74 -8.56 -3.18
C ASP A 1 -18.02 -7.61 -3.86
N SER A 2 -18.02 -7.31 -4.85
CA SER A 2 -17.23 -6.34 -5.52
C SER A 2 -17.79 -4.94 -5.31
N LEU A 3 -16.90 -3.99 -5.35
CA LEU A 3 -17.29 -2.59 -5.27
C LEU A 3 -17.86 -2.16 -6.61
N ASP A 4 -18.94 -1.42 -6.57
CA ASP A 4 -19.46 -0.89 -7.82
C ASP A 4 -18.67 0.35 -8.22
N PHE A 5 -18.98 0.84 -9.42
CA PHE A 5 -18.23 1.96 -9.98
C PHE A 5 -18.33 3.21 -9.11
N GLU A 6 -19.51 3.50 -8.61
CA GLU A 6 -19.69 4.71 -7.81
C GLU A 6 -18.91 4.65 -6.51
N THR A 7 -18.89 3.47 -5.88
CA THR A 7 -18.13 3.31 -4.65
C THR A 7 -16.65 3.51 -4.91
N VAL A 8 -16.15 2.90 -5.97
CA VAL A 8 -14.73 3.04 -6.32
C VAL A 8 -14.38 4.49 -6.56
N MET A 9 -15.21 5.21 -7.30
CA MET A 9 -14.93 6.60 -7.60
C MET A 9 -14.98 7.48 -6.37
N SER A 10 -15.85 7.14 -5.41
CA SER A 10 -15.99 7.98 -4.22
C SER A 10 -14.80 7.83 -3.28
N ILE A 11 -14.15 6.66 -3.25
CA ILE A 11 -13.00 6.47 -2.36
C ILE A 11 -11.67 6.83 -3.01
N ARG A 12 -11.66 7.01 -4.33
CA ARG A 12 -10.42 7.27 -5.04
C ARG A 12 -9.70 8.53 -4.57
N PRO A 13 -10.39 9.67 -4.41
CA PRO A 13 -9.71 10.87 -3.92
C PRO A 13 -9.13 10.68 -2.51
N LYS A 14 -9.86 9.98 -1.65
CA LYS A 14 -9.36 9.70 -0.31
C LYS A 14 -8.13 8.82 -0.37
N MET A 15 -8.16 7.84 -1.26
CA MET A 15 -7.04 6.93 -1.41
C MET A 15 -5.79 7.66 -1.88
N GLU A 16 -5.93 8.54 -2.86
CA GLU A 16 -4.80 9.29 -3.35
C GLU A 16 -4.21 10.18 -2.26
N LYS A 17 -5.09 10.81 -1.48
CA LYS A 17 -4.63 11.66 -0.40
C LYS A 17 -3.93 10.83 0.68
N ALA A 18 -4.49 9.67 1.00
CA ALA A 18 -3.88 8.80 2.00
C ALA A 18 -2.51 8.31 1.55
N LEU A 19 -2.39 7.94 0.28
CA LEU A 19 -1.12 7.47 -0.25
C LEU A 19 -0.06 8.56 -0.19
N SER A 20 -0.46 9.82 -0.37
CA SER A 20 0.49 10.92 -0.34
C SER A 20 1.08 11.13 1.05
N LYS A 21 0.47 10.56 2.09
CA LYS A 21 0.99 10.67 3.45
C LYS A 21 2.02 9.62 3.78
N LEU A 22 2.17 8.63 2.93
CA LEU A 22 3.15 7.57 3.16
C LEU A 22 4.53 8.04 2.74
N THR A 23 5.56 7.41 3.34
CA THR A 23 6.92 7.66 2.89
C THR A 23 7.11 7.09 1.50
N ASP A 24 8.16 7.56 0.82
CA ASP A 24 8.46 7.03 -0.52
C ASP A 24 8.69 5.53 -0.47
N SER A 25 9.38 5.06 0.58
CA SER A 25 9.65 3.64 0.73
C SER A 25 8.36 2.84 0.90
N GLN A 26 7.43 3.35 1.70
CA GLN A 26 6.16 2.67 1.92
C GLN A 26 5.34 2.64 0.64
N LYS A 27 5.30 3.74 -0.08
CA LYS A 27 4.58 3.78 -1.35
C LYS A 27 5.16 2.79 -2.35
N TYR A 28 6.47 2.70 -2.38
CA TYR A 28 7.14 1.83 -3.34
C TYR A 28 6.82 0.36 -3.08
N VAL A 29 6.92 -0.08 -1.81
CA VAL A 29 6.63 -1.48 -1.52
C VAL A 29 5.15 -1.81 -1.75
N LEU A 30 4.26 -0.87 -1.48
CA LEU A 30 2.84 -1.09 -1.77
C LEU A 30 2.61 -1.18 -3.28
N HIS A 31 3.28 -0.33 -4.03
CA HIS A 31 3.17 -0.37 -5.49
C HIS A 31 3.61 -1.73 -6.02
N LEU A 32 4.74 -2.23 -5.53
CA LEU A 32 5.23 -3.52 -5.98
C LEU A 32 4.29 -4.66 -5.59
N ALA A 33 3.76 -4.61 -4.37
CA ALA A 33 2.94 -5.70 -3.87
C ALA A 33 1.55 -5.71 -4.49
N TYR A 34 0.92 -4.57 -4.61
CA TYR A 34 -0.49 -4.51 -5.00
C TYR A 34 -0.72 -4.07 -6.43
N TYR A 35 0.18 -3.32 -6.99
CA TYR A 35 0.02 -2.91 -8.38
C TYR A 35 0.76 -3.84 -9.32
N GLU A 36 2.01 -4.17 -8.98
CA GLU A 36 2.82 -5.04 -9.82
C GLU A 36 2.59 -6.52 -9.53
N GLY A 37 2.04 -6.85 -8.36
CA GLY A 37 1.72 -8.23 -8.04
C GLY A 37 2.89 -9.05 -7.52
N PHE A 38 3.96 -8.42 -7.05
CA PHE A 38 5.09 -9.15 -6.49
C PHE A 38 4.75 -9.69 -5.11
N THR A 39 5.27 -10.88 -4.80
CA THR A 39 5.17 -11.42 -3.45
C THR A 39 6.20 -10.73 -2.56
N VAL A 40 6.03 -10.89 -1.24
CA VAL A 40 6.98 -10.33 -0.29
C VAL A 40 8.38 -10.88 -0.57
N SER A 41 8.47 -12.17 -0.88
CA SER A 41 9.75 -12.79 -1.18
C SER A 41 10.38 -12.17 -2.41
N GLU A 42 9.58 -11.94 -3.45
CA GLU A 42 10.10 -11.34 -4.68
C GLU A 42 10.56 -9.91 -4.45
N ILE A 43 9.82 -9.15 -3.62
CA ILE A 43 10.23 -7.79 -3.30
C ILE A 43 11.52 -7.79 -2.52
N SER A 44 11.64 -8.72 -1.57
CA SER A 44 12.86 -8.87 -0.78
C SER A 44 14.07 -9.07 -1.68
N GLN A 45 13.94 -9.93 -2.68
CA GLN A 45 15.03 -10.18 -3.60
C GLN A 45 15.30 -8.98 -4.50
N LYS A 46 14.23 -8.35 -4.97
CA LYS A 46 14.37 -7.20 -5.86
C LYS A 46 15.07 -6.04 -5.19
N LEU A 47 14.74 -5.77 -3.94
CA LEU A 47 15.32 -4.66 -3.20
C LEU A 47 16.57 -5.04 -2.43
N ASN A 48 16.87 -6.33 -2.38
CA ASN A 48 18.04 -6.85 -1.66
C ASN A 48 18.00 -6.47 -0.18
N VAL A 49 16.83 -6.65 0.43
CA VAL A 49 16.63 -6.42 1.87
C VAL A 49 15.99 -7.66 2.48
N PRO A 50 16.11 -7.84 3.80
CA PRO A 50 15.52 -9.00 4.45
C PRO A 50 14.00 -9.04 4.26
N LEU A 51 13.48 -10.26 4.18
CA LEU A 51 12.06 -10.47 3.96
C LEU A 51 11.23 -9.82 5.06
N GLU A 52 11.70 -9.90 6.30
CA GLU A 52 10.97 -9.31 7.41
C GLU A 52 10.91 -7.79 7.31
N THR A 53 11.95 -7.19 6.74
CA THR A 53 11.93 -5.74 6.51
C THR A 53 10.83 -5.37 5.54
N VAL A 54 10.69 -6.12 4.46
CA VAL A 54 9.65 -5.87 3.47
C VAL A 54 8.27 -6.05 4.10
N ARG A 55 8.11 -7.15 4.83
CA ARG A 55 6.83 -7.44 5.48
C ARG A 55 6.44 -6.32 6.43
N HIS A 56 7.40 -5.85 7.22
CA HIS A 56 7.15 -4.79 8.18
C HIS A 56 6.75 -3.49 7.48
N LYS A 57 7.46 -3.16 6.40
CA LYS A 57 7.14 -1.94 5.67
C LYS A 57 5.74 -1.97 5.08
N ILE A 58 5.37 -3.12 4.52
CA ILE A 58 4.03 -3.25 3.95
C ILE A 58 2.97 -3.12 5.05
N MET A 59 3.21 -3.79 6.18
CA MET A 59 2.27 -3.75 7.29
C MET A 59 2.10 -2.33 7.82
N MET A 60 3.20 -1.61 8.01
CA MET A 60 3.12 -0.25 8.50
C MET A 60 2.45 0.68 7.50
N ALA A 61 2.72 0.46 6.21
CA ALA A 61 2.07 1.24 5.18
C ALA A 61 0.56 1.03 5.20
N LEU A 62 0.13 -0.22 5.36
CA LEU A 62 -1.29 -0.52 5.41
C LEU A 62 -1.96 0.06 6.64
N TYR A 63 -1.28 0.01 7.79
CA TYR A 63 -1.82 0.61 9.00
C TYR A 63 -1.99 2.11 8.83
N ASN A 64 -0.98 2.77 8.31
CA ASN A 64 -1.04 4.21 8.12
C ASN A 64 -2.14 4.58 7.12
N LEU A 65 -2.23 3.81 6.06
CA LEU A 65 -3.24 4.05 5.04
C LEU A 65 -4.64 3.88 5.63
N ARG A 66 -4.84 2.81 6.38
CA ARG A 66 -6.14 2.55 7.00
C ARG A 66 -6.52 3.65 7.98
N ASP A 67 -5.57 4.02 8.84
CA ASP A 67 -5.84 5.06 9.84
C ASP A 67 -6.25 6.35 9.16
N PHE A 68 -5.55 6.71 8.11
CA PHE A 68 -5.84 7.94 7.40
C PHE A 68 -7.22 7.90 6.76
N LEU A 69 -7.58 6.77 6.16
CA LEU A 69 -8.87 6.62 5.51
C LEU A 69 -10.01 6.64 6.53
N ILE A 70 -9.78 6.03 7.69
CA ILE A 70 -10.82 5.98 8.71
C ILE A 70 -11.07 7.34 9.32
N LYS A 71 -10.00 8.10 9.55
CA LYS A 71 -10.12 9.41 10.18
C LYS A 71 -10.71 10.46 9.25
N GLU A 72 -10.67 10.19 7.97
CA GLU A 72 -11.29 11.09 7.02
C GLU A 72 -12.80 10.84 6.97
#